data_8d7cb7e39386ac6ed7f77859f9fc45d7
#
_entry.id   8d7cb7e39386ac6ed7f77859f9fc45d7
#
_cell.length_a   1.000
_cell.length_b   1.000
_cell.length_c   1.000
_cell.angle_alpha   90.00
_cell.angle_beta   90.00
_cell.angle_gamma   90.00
#
_symmetry.space_group_name_H-M   'P 1'
#
loop_
_entity.id
_entity.type
_entity.pdbx_description
1 polymer ?
#
loop_
_entity_poly.entity_id
_entity_poly.type
_entity_poly.pdbx_seq_one_letter_code
_entity_poly.pdbx_strand_id
1 'polypeptide(L)'
;RLGARREHARDEARRIEAGLARLLETRGFTTLLNWQPPRGEDDPGEVDLIATLGHHLFVIEVKSTFMRGSQREAWLHATTTLRKAGHQLRRKLEAVSLAIASDHEFRALLGLTEDRIPTQCHGWIADTSIECDHERFGGFLKVSVEELLIALRDDRHLLNDPEGLLAGNDRVDRSRDADTSRATWTRYPDGFSAERFIAVIETEAVWHH
;
A
#
# COMPACT_ATOMS: atom_id res chain seq x y z
N ARG A 1 -31.47 3.11 -3.31
CA ARG A 1 -30.55 1.96 -3.58
C ARG A 1 -29.14 2.39 -3.99
N LEU A 2 -28.95 3.49 -4.73
CA LEU A 2 -27.63 4.01 -5.12
C LEU A 2 -26.86 4.64 -3.95
N GLY A 3 -27.52 5.31 -3.02
CA GLY A 3 -26.91 5.89 -1.83
C GLY A 3 -26.29 4.84 -0.91
N ALA A 4 -27.05 3.80 -0.56
CA ALA A 4 -26.58 2.71 0.29
C ALA A 4 -25.36 1.94 -0.29
N ARG A 5 -25.28 1.79 -1.63
CA ARG A 5 -24.10 1.19 -2.28
C ARG A 5 -22.87 2.07 -2.17
N ARG A 6 -23.02 3.40 -2.24
CA ARG A 6 -21.89 4.35 -2.09
C ARG A 6 -21.38 4.41 -0.65
N GLU A 7 -22.26 4.37 0.33
CA GLU A 7 -21.88 4.31 1.75
C GLU A 7 -21.13 3.01 2.05
N HIS A 8 -21.64 1.88 1.59
CA HIS A 8 -20.96 0.60 1.79
C HIS A 8 -19.57 0.54 1.16
N ALA A 9 -19.39 1.09 -0.04
CA ALA A 9 -18.10 1.18 -0.71
C ALA A 9 -17.11 2.10 0.05
N ARG A 10 -17.60 3.19 0.66
CA ARG A 10 -16.76 4.06 1.50
C ARG A 10 -16.33 3.38 2.80
N ASP A 11 -17.23 2.66 3.44
CA ASP A 11 -16.93 1.93 4.67
C ASP A 11 -15.92 0.80 4.42
N GLU A 12 -16.03 0.14 3.27
CA GLU A 12 -15.07 -0.88 2.83
C GLU A 12 -13.69 -0.27 2.58
N ALA A 13 -13.61 0.83 1.82
CA ALA A 13 -12.35 1.54 1.59
C ALA A 13 -11.67 1.94 2.90
N ARG A 14 -12.40 2.54 3.82
CA ARG A 14 -11.87 2.92 5.14
C ARG A 14 -11.37 1.74 5.97
N ARG A 15 -12.01 0.58 5.86
CA ARG A 15 -11.52 -0.65 6.54
C ARG A 15 -10.20 -1.12 5.94
N ILE A 16 -10.06 -1.04 4.62
CA ILE A 16 -8.82 -1.39 3.91
C ILE A 16 -7.71 -0.42 4.30
N GLU A 17 -7.95 0.88 4.25
CA GLU A 17 -7.02 1.92 4.67
C GLU A 17 -6.53 1.70 6.11
N ALA A 18 -7.45 1.49 7.05
CA ALA A 18 -7.12 1.22 8.44
C ALA A 18 -6.38 -0.11 8.64
N GLY A 19 -6.68 -1.11 7.81
CA GLY A 19 -5.99 -2.40 7.79
C GLY A 19 -4.55 -2.27 7.32
N LEU A 20 -4.33 -1.56 6.21
CA LEU A 20 -3.00 -1.28 5.66
C LEU A 20 -2.17 -0.43 6.63
N ALA A 21 -2.74 0.63 7.21
CA ALA A 21 -2.05 1.48 8.18
C ALA A 21 -1.53 0.66 9.37
N ARG A 22 -2.39 -0.16 9.98
CA ARG A 22 -1.98 -1.04 11.10
C ARG A 22 -0.85 -1.99 10.72
N LEU A 23 -0.87 -2.57 9.52
CA LEU A 23 0.21 -3.46 9.09
C LEU A 23 1.50 -2.69 8.85
N LEU A 24 1.45 -1.52 8.25
CA LEU A 24 2.60 -0.62 8.10
C LEU A 24 3.19 -0.27 9.48
N GLU A 25 2.35 0.08 10.45
CA GLU A 25 2.77 0.36 11.83
C GLU A 25 3.48 -0.82 12.49
N THR A 26 3.04 -2.06 12.26
CA THR A 26 3.74 -3.26 12.75
C THR A 26 5.15 -3.41 12.16
N ARG A 27 5.41 -2.76 11.03
CA ARG A 27 6.72 -2.73 10.36
C ARG A 27 7.53 -1.46 10.68
N GLY A 28 7.05 -0.64 11.61
CA GLY A 28 7.76 0.54 12.10
C GLY A 28 7.47 1.84 11.35
N PHE A 29 6.49 1.84 10.44
CA PHE A 29 6.04 3.08 9.81
C PHE A 29 5.26 3.95 10.80
N THR A 30 5.38 5.26 10.64
CA THR A 30 4.38 6.20 11.16
C THR A 30 3.35 6.44 10.07
N THR A 31 2.06 6.32 10.40
CA THR A 31 0.97 6.46 9.44
C THR A 31 0.02 7.58 9.79
N LEU A 32 -0.60 8.18 8.76
CA LEU A 32 -1.66 9.17 8.89
C LEU A 32 -2.74 8.85 7.86
N LEU A 33 -3.98 8.69 8.35
CA LEU A 33 -5.15 8.35 7.53
C LEU A 33 -6.03 9.58 7.28
N ASN A 34 -6.65 9.61 6.12
CA ASN A 34 -7.72 10.55 5.75
C ASN A 34 -7.32 12.02 5.97
N TRP A 35 -6.08 12.36 5.63
CA TRP A 35 -5.61 13.72 5.81
C TRP A 35 -6.26 14.66 4.79
N GLN A 36 -6.79 15.78 5.32
CA GLN A 36 -7.39 16.83 4.51
C GLN A 36 -6.39 17.98 4.36
N PRO A 37 -5.82 18.20 3.17
CA PRO A 37 -5.00 19.37 2.93
C PRO A 37 -5.78 20.67 3.17
N PRO A 38 -5.12 21.76 3.55
CA PRO A 38 -5.74 23.07 3.59
C PRO A 38 -6.41 23.39 2.24
N ARG A 39 -7.63 23.89 2.27
CA ARG A 39 -8.38 24.24 1.06
C ARG A 39 -7.65 25.34 0.29
N GLY A 40 -7.36 25.09 -0.99
CA GLY A 40 -6.78 26.01 -1.94
C GLY A 40 -7.53 26.00 -3.28
N GLU A 41 -7.07 26.76 -4.26
CA GLU A 41 -7.66 26.79 -5.60
C GLU A 41 -7.61 25.41 -6.28
N ASP A 42 -6.56 24.64 -6.02
CA ASP A 42 -6.36 23.27 -6.50
C ASP A 42 -6.53 22.23 -5.37
N ASP A 43 -7.77 22.09 -4.87
CA ASP A 43 -8.06 21.08 -3.83
C ASP A 43 -7.72 19.66 -4.32
N PRO A 44 -6.68 18.99 -3.76
CA PRO A 44 -6.30 17.63 -4.15
C PRO A 44 -7.27 16.57 -3.61
N GLY A 45 -8.19 16.96 -2.74
CA GLY A 45 -9.07 16.05 -1.99
C GLY A 45 -8.36 15.39 -0.81
N GLU A 46 -9.08 14.53 -0.12
CA GLU A 46 -8.59 13.74 1.01
C GLU A 46 -7.45 12.80 0.55
N VAL A 47 -6.38 12.72 1.34
CA VAL A 47 -5.29 11.76 1.14
C VAL A 47 -5.59 10.52 1.99
N ASP A 48 -5.78 9.39 1.34
CA ASP A 48 -6.32 8.19 1.98
C ASP A 48 -5.34 7.64 3.02
N LEU A 49 -4.05 7.49 2.66
CA LEU A 49 -3.02 7.00 3.57
C LEU A 49 -1.66 7.63 3.25
N ILE A 50 -1.04 8.19 4.27
CA ILE A 50 0.35 8.67 4.26
C ILE A 50 1.14 7.78 5.23
N ALA A 51 2.35 7.36 4.84
CA ALA A 51 3.22 6.59 5.70
C ALA A 51 4.68 7.06 5.56
N THR A 52 5.44 7.04 6.65
CA THR A 52 6.85 7.39 6.67
C THR A 52 7.67 6.30 7.34
N LEU A 53 8.83 5.98 6.77
CA LEU A 53 9.83 5.10 7.39
C LEU A 53 11.23 5.54 6.94
N GLY A 54 12.10 5.89 7.89
CA GLY A 54 13.42 6.43 7.58
C GLY A 54 13.32 7.71 6.74
N HIS A 55 13.94 7.71 5.57
CA HIS A 55 13.92 8.83 4.63
C HIS A 55 12.87 8.68 3.51
N HIS A 56 11.95 7.74 3.65
CA HIS A 56 10.92 7.45 2.65
C HIS A 56 9.55 7.96 3.09
N LEU A 57 8.87 8.62 2.17
CA LEU A 57 7.46 9.02 2.26
C LEU A 57 6.65 8.18 1.27
N PHE A 58 5.57 7.62 1.73
CA PHE A 58 4.60 6.91 0.90
C PHE A 58 3.26 7.63 0.94
N VAL A 59 2.70 7.90 -0.22
CA VAL A 59 1.33 8.40 -0.38
C VAL A 59 0.57 7.34 -1.16
N ILE A 60 -0.43 6.75 -0.54
CA ILE A 60 -1.17 5.62 -1.09
C ILE A 60 -2.63 6.04 -1.32
N GLU A 61 -3.05 5.96 -2.57
CA GLU A 61 -4.44 6.14 -2.99
C GLU A 61 -5.13 4.79 -2.99
N VAL A 62 -6.14 4.60 -2.16
CA VAL A 62 -6.86 3.33 -2.03
C VAL A 62 -8.09 3.32 -2.92
N LYS A 63 -8.26 2.25 -3.71
CA LYS A 63 -9.43 2.00 -4.52
C LYS A 63 -10.07 0.68 -4.11
N SER A 64 -11.28 0.77 -3.57
CA SER A 64 -12.13 -0.41 -3.36
C SER A 64 -13.03 -0.56 -4.57
N THR A 65 -12.87 -1.65 -5.30
CA THR A 65 -13.61 -1.91 -6.52
C THR A 65 -14.23 -3.30 -6.47
N PHE A 66 -15.44 -3.41 -7.04
CA PHE A 66 -16.10 -4.70 -7.15
C PHE A 66 -15.41 -5.60 -8.17
N MET A 67 -15.53 -6.91 -7.98
CA MET A 67 -15.06 -7.90 -8.94
C MET A 67 -15.72 -7.64 -10.31
N ARG A 68 -14.90 -7.59 -11.35
CA ARG A 68 -15.34 -7.32 -12.71
C ARG A 68 -15.66 -8.63 -13.43
N GLY A 69 -16.80 -8.65 -14.09
CA GLY A 69 -17.27 -9.83 -14.82
C GLY A 69 -16.88 -9.86 -16.29
N SER A 70 -16.23 -8.82 -16.81
CA SER A 70 -15.91 -8.71 -18.23
C SER A 70 -14.64 -7.89 -18.52
N GLN A 71 -13.99 -8.20 -19.64
CA GLN A 71 -12.83 -7.43 -20.15
C GLN A 71 -13.17 -5.96 -20.39
N ARG A 72 -14.41 -5.66 -20.80
CA ARG A 72 -14.86 -4.28 -20.99
C ARG A 72 -14.87 -3.51 -19.67
N GLU A 73 -15.32 -4.12 -18.59
CA GLU A 73 -15.32 -3.50 -17.26
C GLU A 73 -13.88 -3.29 -16.76
N ALA A 74 -12.98 -4.26 -16.98
CA ALA A 74 -11.56 -4.12 -16.67
C ALA A 74 -10.93 -2.96 -17.46
N TRP A 75 -11.19 -2.86 -18.76
CA TRP A 75 -10.72 -1.76 -19.60
C TRP A 75 -11.28 -0.40 -19.15
N LEU A 76 -12.57 -0.31 -18.82
CA LEU A 76 -13.18 0.91 -18.31
C LEU A 76 -12.54 1.32 -16.97
N HIS A 77 -12.28 0.38 -16.09
CA HIS A 77 -11.60 0.65 -14.82
C HIS A 77 -10.21 1.23 -15.03
N ALA A 78 -9.40 0.59 -15.88
CA ALA A 78 -8.05 1.07 -16.20
C ALA A 78 -8.08 2.48 -16.80
N THR A 79 -8.95 2.72 -17.80
CA THR A 79 -8.98 3.98 -18.55
C THR A 79 -9.67 5.13 -17.83
N THR A 80 -10.53 4.85 -16.85
CA THR A 80 -11.25 5.87 -16.08
C THR A 80 -10.78 5.96 -14.63
N THR A 81 -10.97 4.90 -13.84
CA THR A 81 -10.74 4.92 -12.39
C THR A 81 -9.25 5.01 -12.07
N LEU A 82 -8.43 4.11 -12.62
CA LEU A 82 -6.99 4.08 -12.33
C LEU A 82 -6.27 5.30 -12.92
N ARG A 83 -6.62 5.71 -14.15
CA ARG A 83 -6.07 6.94 -14.73
C ARG A 83 -6.41 8.17 -13.88
N LYS A 84 -7.66 8.29 -13.40
CA LYS A 84 -8.06 9.37 -12.49
C LYS A 84 -7.30 9.28 -11.16
N ALA A 85 -7.13 8.08 -10.61
CA ALA A 85 -6.36 7.87 -9.38
C ALA A 85 -4.91 8.36 -9.52
N GLY A 86 -4.26 8.09 -10.65
CA GLY A 86 -2.91 8.59 -10.92
C GLY A 86 -2.83 10.13 -10.95
N HIS A 87 -3.81 10.80 -11.55
CA HIS A 87 -3.87 12.27 -11.54
C HIS A 87 -4.16 12.83 -10.14
N GLN A 88 -5.03 12.19 -9.37
CA GLN A 88 -5.30 12.59 -7.99
C GLN A 88 -4.06 12.42 -7.13
N LEU A 89 -3.37 11.28 -7.25
CA LEU A 89 -2.19 10.96 -6.46
C LEU A 89 -1.04 11.95 -6.68
N ARG A 90 -0.85 12.45 -7.91
CA ARG A 90 0.13 13.50 -8.20
C ARG A 90 -0.13 14.75 -7.36
N ARG A 91 -1.38 15.26 -7.39
CA ARG A 91 -1.78 16.45 -6.63
C ARG A 91 -1.69 16.22 -5.11
N LYS A 92 -2.05 15.02 -4.65
CA LYS A 92 -1.93 14.63 -3.24
C LYS A 92 -0.47 14.61 -2.79
N LEU A 93 0.44 14.06 -3.61
CA LEU A 93 1.87 14.04 -3.34
C LEU A 93 2.48 15.45 -3.26
N GLU A 94 2.10 16.34 -4.17
CA GLU A 94 2.51 17.74 -4.15
C GLU A 94 2.02 18.44 -2.87
N ALA A 95 0.76 18.23 -2.47
CA ALA A 95 0.19 18.81 -1.25
C ALA A 95 0.88 18.28 0.02
N VAL A 96 1.14 16.97 0.10
CA VAL A 96 1.86 16.36 1.22
C VAL A 96 3.29 16.90 1.30
N SER A 97 3.99 16.98 0.18
CA SER A 97 5.36 17.51 0.13
C SER A 97 5.42 18.97 0.57
N LEU A 98 4.45 19.78 0.16
CA LEU A 98 4.33 21.18 0.58
C LEU A 98 4.05 21.29 2.08
N ALA A 99 3.16 20.47 2.61
CA ALA A 99 2.84 20.43 4.04
C ALA A 99 4.06 20.01 4.87
N ILE A 100 4.83 19.00 4.43
CA ILE A 100 6.09 18.62 5.08
C ILE A 100 7.08 19.80 5.10
N ALA A 101 7.16 20.58 4.02
CA ALA A 101 8.09 21.71 3.95
C ALA A 101 7.69 22.89 4.83
N SER A 102 6.38 23.17 4.98
CA SER A 102 5.87 24.42 5.55
C SER A 102 5.15 24.28 6.89
N ASP A 103 4.69 23.08 7.27
CA ASP A 103 3.83 22.85 8.44
C ASP A 103 4.55 21.97 9.48
N HIS A 104 4.90 22.58 10.61
CA HIS A 104 5.55 21.87 11.72
C HIS A 104 4.61 20.88 12.41
N GLU A 105 3.32 21.22 12.55
CA GLU A 105 2.34 20.34 13.20
C GLU A 105 2.11 19.09 12.34
N PHE A 106 2.04 19.26 11.02
CA PHE A 106 1.94 18.14 10.10
C PHE A 106 3.16 17.23 10.16
N ARG A 107 4.38 17.78 10.23
CA ARG A 107 5.60 16.97 10.44
C ARG A 107 5.53 16.19 11.75
N ALA A 108 5.07 16.82 12.82
CA ALA A 108 4.94 16.15 14.13
C ALA A 108 3.95 14.97 14.08
N LEU A 109 2.84 15.07 13.34
CA LEU A 109 1.90 13.96 13.14
C LEU A 109 2.54 12.77 12.42
N LEU A 110 3.49 13.01 11.54
CA LEU A 110 4.24 11.98 10.80
C LEU A 110 5.53 11.53 11.53
N GLY A 111 5.76 12.00 12.76
CA GLY A 111 6.96 11.68 13.52
C GLY A 111 8.25 12.18 12.89
N LEU A 112 8.17 13.22 12.06
CA LEU A 112 9.31 13.78 11.34
C LEU A 112 10.00 14.85 12.18
N THR A 113 11.31 14.74 12.29
CA THR A 113 12.22 15.74 12.85
C THR A 113 13.01 16.40 11.72
N GLU A 114 13.69 17.52 11.98
CA GLU A 114 14.43 18.26 10.94
C GLU A 114 15.52 17.41 10.27
N ASP A 115 16.12 16.48 11.00
CA ASP A 115 17.12 15.53 10.52
C ASP A 115 16.53 14.30 9.81
N ARG A 116 15.21 14.12 9.86
CA ARG A 116 14.48 12.97 9.29
C ARG A 116 13.40 13.38 8.28
N ILE A 117 13.65 14.46 7.57
CA ILE A 117 12.76 14.85 6.47
C ILE A 117 12.92 13.82 5.33
N PRO A 118 11.82 13.27 4.80
CA PRO A 118 11.89 12.32 3.70
C PRO A 118 12.55 12.93 2.46
N THR A 119 13.48 12.20 1.88
CA THR A 119 14.17 12.59 0.64
C THR A 119 13.67 11.80 -0.56
N GLN A 120 12.94 10.73 -0.33
CA GLN A 120 12.36 9.86 -1.37
C GLN A 120 10.86 9.76 -1.17
N CYS A 121 10.12 10.05 -2.24
CA CYS A 121 8.65 10.04 -2.23
C CYS A 121 8.12 8.96 -3.17
N HIS A 122 7.25 8.11 -2.64
CA HIS A 122 6.62 7.02 -3.36
C HIS A 122 5.12 7.22 -3.41
N GLY A 123 4.55 7.10 -4.60
CA GLY A 123 3.11 7.15 -4.79
C GLY A 123 2.61 5.81 -5.33
N TRP A 124 1.66 5.18 -4.66
CA TRP A 124 1.06 3.93 -5.09
C TRP A 124 -0.46 4.01 -5.16
N ILE A 125 -1.04 3.34 -6.16
CA ILE A 125 -2.47 3.14 -6.28
C ILE A 125 -2.76 1.73 -5.78
N ALA A 126 -3.26 1.60 -4.55
CA ALA A 126 -3.66 0.32 -3.96
C ALA A 126 -5.10 -0.01 -4.36
N ASP A 127 -5.29 -1.06 -5.15
CA ASP A 127 -6.63 -1.49 -5.60
C ASP A 127 -6.95 -2.89 -5.06
N THR A 128 -8.21 -3.14 -4.75
CA THR A 128 -8.68 -4.47 -4.33
C THR A 128 -8.66 -5.52 -5.44
N SER A 129 -8.41 -5.12 -6.68
CA SER A 129 -8.26 -6.06 -7.80
C SER A 129 -6.80 -6.29 -8.16
N ILE A 130 -6.50 -7.48 -8.67
CA ILE A 130 -5.19 -7.84 -9.21
C ILE A 130 -5.00 -7.44 -10.68
N GLU A 131 -6.07 -7.00 -11.34
CA GLU A 131 -6.02 -6.57 -12.74
C GLU A 131 -5.16 -5.32 -12.87
N CYS A 132 -4.34 -5.28 -13.90
CA CYS A 132 -3.37 -4.20 -14.15
C CYS A 132 -2.33 -4.02 -13.03
N ASP A 133 -2.06 -5.05 -12.22
CA ASP A 133 -0.96 -5.00 -11.26
C ASP A 133 0.36 -4.72 -11.98
N HIS A 134 1.21 -3.92 -11.35
CA HIS A 134 2.48 -3.43 -11.90
C HIS A 134 2.38 -2.52 -13.14
N GLU A 135 1.16 -2.17 -13.60
CA GLU A 135 1.00 -1.10 -14.57
C GLU A 135 1.10 0.28 -13.91
N ARG A 136 1.50 1.28 -14.69
CA ARG A 136 1.64 2.66 -14.21
C ARG A 136 0.54 3.57 -14.77
N PHE A 137 -0.13 4.27 -13.87
CA PHE A 137 -1.16 5.25 -14.18
C PHE A 137 -0.73 6.64 -13.73
N GLY A 138 -0.56 7.56 -14.67
CA GLY A 138 -0.04 8.89 -14.38
C GLY A 138 1.41 8.88 -13.84
N GLY A 139 2.16 7.82 -14.09
CA GLY A 139 3.52 7.60 -13.59
C GLY A 139 3.59 6.79 -12.29
N PHE A 140 2.47 6.54 -11.61
CA PHE A 140 2.40 5.83 -10.33
C PHE A 140 2.07 4.35 -10.53
N LEU A 141 2.72 3.50 -9.74
CA LEU A 141 2.50 2.07 -9.74
C LEU A 141 1.10 1.75 -9.20
N LYS A 142 0.38 0.89 -9.91
CA LYS A 142 -0.78 0.21 -9.36
C LYS A 142 -0.33 -1.12 -8.75
N VAL A 143 -0.74 -1.37 -7.54
CA VAL A 143 -0.46 -2.58 -6.77
C VAL A 143 -1.75 -3.08 -6.13
N SER A 144 -1.96 -4.39 -6.09
CA SER A 144 -3.12 -4.93 -5.38
C SER A 144 -2.96 -4.80 -3.86
N VAL A 145 -4.07 -4.59 -3.17
CA VAL A 145 -4.09 -4.63 -1.70
C VAL A 145 -3.55 -5.96 -1.19
N GLU A 146 -3.88 -7.06 -1.89
CA GLU A 146 -3.41 -8.40 -1.52
C GLU A 146 -1.88 -8.50 -1.56
N GLU A 147 -1.24 -7.96 -2.59
CA GLU A 147 0.22 -7.92 -2.70
C GLU A 147 0.86 -7.14 -1.55
N LEU A 148 0.31 -5.97 -1.22
CA LEU A 148 0.77 -5.19 -0.07
C LEU A 148 0.63 -5.98 1.24
N LEU A 149 -0.48 -6.69 1.43
CA LEU A 149 -0.70 -7.52 2.62
C LEU A 149 0.32 -8.66 2.70
N ILE A 150 0.59 -9.36 1.61
CA ILE A 150 1.57 -10.46 1.54
C ILE A 150 2.97 -9.92 1.85
N ALA A 151 3.36 -8.81 1.23
CA ALA A 151 4.66 -8.20 1.45
C ALA A 151 4.84 -7.70 2.90
N LEU A 152 3.83 -7.04 3.47
CA LEU A 152 3.88 -6.53 4.84
C LEU A 152 3.85 -7.63 5.90
N ARG A 153 3.12 -8.73 5.67
CA ARG A 153 3.07 -9.88 6.58
C ARG A 153 4.27 -10.78 6.43
N ASP A 154 4.94 -10.74 5.28
CA ASP A 154 5.96 -11.69 4.84
C ASP A 154 5.38 -13.12 4.72
N ASP A 155 4.15 -13.19 4.22
CA ASP A 155 3.44 -14.44 4.05
C ASP A 155 3.92 -15.15 2.79
N ARG A 156 3.96 -16.50 2.85
CA ARG A 156 4.10 -17.33 1.64
C ARG A 156 2.81 -17.25 0.83
N HIS A 157 2.95 -17.23 -0.48
CA HIS A 157 1.84 -17.26 -1.39
C HIS A 157 1.70 -18.62 -2.08
N LEU A 158 0.46 -19.07 -2.33
CA LEU A 158 0.17 -20.36 -2.97
C LEU A 158 0.90 -20.54 -4.32
N LEU A 159 1.10 -19.45 -5.08
CA LEU A 159 1.79 -19.50 -6.36
C LEU A 159 3.30 -19.70 -6.24
N ASN A 160 3.88 -19.39 -5.07
CA ASN A 160 5.33 -19.51 -4.82
C ASN A 160 5.71 -20.90 -4.29
N ASP A 161 4.83 -21.52 -3.51
CA ASP A 161 5.04 -22.85 -2.93
C ASP A 161 3.71 -23.62 -2.85
N PRO A 162 3.13 -23.98 -4.02
CA PRO A 162 1.84 -24.65 -4.05
C PRO A 162 1.87 -26.03 -3.40
N GLU A 163 3.00 -26.76 -3.51
CA GLU A 163 3.14 -28.10 -2.95
C GLU A 163 3.24 -28.05 -1.43
N GLY A 164 4.03 -27.13 -0.88
CA GLY A 164 4.19 -26.96 0.57
C GLY A 164 2.90 -26.52 1.25
N LEU A 165 2.17 -25.56 0.64
CA LEU A 165 0.89 -25.10 1.16
C LEU A 165 -0.20 -26.17 1.10
N LEU A 166 -0.30 -26.90 -0.03
CA LEU A 166 -1.29 -27.99 -0.19
C LEU A 166 -0.97 -29.20 0.68
N ALA A 167 0.31 -29.47 0.97
CA ALA A 167 0.72 -30.53 1.88
C ALA A 167 0.41 -30.21 3.36
N GLY A 168 -0.11 -29.02 3.66
CA GLY A 168 -0.46 -28.61 5.02
C GLY A 168 0.76 -28.33 5.91
N ASN A 169 1.93 -28.11 5.32
CA ASN A 169 3.17 -27.77 6.03
C ASN A 169 3.14 -26.37 6.65
N ASP A 170 2.07 -25.59 6.42
CA ASP A 170 1.85 -24.26 7.00
C ASP A 170 1.31 -24.27 8.44
N ARG A 171 1.08 -25.45 9.03
CA ARG A 171 0.93 -25.53 10.48
C ARG A 171 2.30 -25.33 11.11
N VAL A 172 2.71 -24.08 11.22
CA VAL A 172 3.75 -23.68 12.17
C VAL A 172 3.22 -24.04 13.55
N ASP A 173 3.58 -25.26 14.00
CA ASP A 173 3.43 -25.64 15.39
C ASP A 173 4.35 -24.73 16.19
N ARG A 174 3.77 -23.65 16.74
CA ARG A 174 4.46 -22.66 17.57
C ARG A 174 4.98 -23.25 18.89
N SER A 175 4.90 -24.57 19.07
CA SER A 175 5.15 -25.25 20.32
C SER A 175 6.31 -26.23 20.32
N ARG A 176 7.15 -26.31 19.29
CA ARG A 176 8.31 -27.22 19.32
C ARG A 176 9.60 -26.56 18.89
N ASP A 177 10.47 -26.50 19.85
CA ASP A 177 11.91 -26.31 19.89
C ASP A 177 12.65 -26.08 18.56
N ALA A 178 13.37 -24.97 18.58
CA ALA A 178 14.37 -24.56 17.62
C ALA A 178 15.38 -25.70 17.36
N ASP A 179 15.20 -26.44 16.30
CA ASP A 179 16.29 -27.14 15.66
C ASP A 179 16.61 -26.52 14.30
N THR A 180 17.83 -26.16 14.15
CA THR A 180 18.55 -25.19 13.38
C THR A 180 18.69 -25.50 11.89
N SER A 181 17.72 -26.05 11.16
CA SER A 181 17.89 -26.36 9.75
C SER A 181 16.72 -26.01 8.80
N ARG A 182 15.71 -25.30 9.27
CA ARG A 182 14.76 -24.65 8.35
C ARG A 182 15.19 -23.20 8.19
N ALA A 183 15.88 -22.90 7.09
CA ALA A 183 15.98 -21.54 6.61
C ALA A 183 14.56 -21.01 6.51
N THR A 184 14.17 -20.17 7.45
CA THR A 184 12.86 -19.51 7.45
C THR A 184 12.82 -18.65 6.21
N TRP A 185 12.06 -19.11 5.22
CA TRP A 185 11.88 -18.33 4.00
C TRP A 185 11.31 -16.96 4.39
N THR A 186 11.92 -15.91 3.93
CA THR A 186 11.51 -14.52 4.16
C THR A 186 11.93 -13.66 2.98
N ARG A 187 11.12 -12.66 2.65
CA ARG A 187 11.48 -11.61 1.68
C ARG A 187 12.49 -10.62 2.27
N TYR A 188 12.67 -10.67 3.58
CA TYR A 188 13.48 -9.71 4.34
C TYR A 188 14.60 -10.42 5.13
N PRO A 189 15.55 -11.09 4.45
CA PRO A 189 16.57 -11.89 5.12
C PRO A 189 17.46 -11.09 6.07
N ASP A 190 17.68 -9.79 5.75
CA ASP A 190 18.46 -8.86 6.55
C ASP A 190 17.60 -7.98 7.47
N GLY A 191 16.33 -8.34 7.63
CA GLY A 191 15.34 -7.55 8.36
C GLY A 191 14.54 -6.63 7.43
N PHE A 192 13.44 -6.10 7.96
CA PHE A 192 12.55 -5.21 7.21
C PHE A 192 13.17 -3.80 7.11
N SER A 193 13.26 -3.27 5.90
CA SER A 193 13.62 -1.87 5.63
C SER A 193 12.68 -1.28 4.56
N ALA A 194 12.62 0.06 4.48
CA ALA A 194 11.83 0.74 3.47
C ALA A 194 12.32 0.42 2.06
N GLU A 195 13.64 0.41 1.85
CA GLU A 195 14.27 0.10 0.56
C GLU A 195 13.96 -1.31 0.12
N ARG A 196 14.05 -2.26 1.05
CA ARG A 196 13.74 -3.66 0.74
C ARG A 196 12.25 -3.85 0.45
N PHE A 197 11.37 -3.18 1.20
CA PHE A 197 9.93 -3.22 0.96
C PHE A 197 9.58 -2.64 -0.43
N ILE A 198 10.22 -1.51 -0.82
CA ILE A 198 10.05 -0.93 -2.15
C ILE A 198 10.52 -1.90 -3.23
N ALA A 199 11.68 -2.53 -3.05
CA ALA A 199 12.20 -3.51 -4.00
C ALA A 199 11.25 -4.70 -4.18
N VAL A 200 10.68 -5.22 -3.09
CA VAL A 200 9.68 -6.30 -3.10
C VAL A 200 8.44 -5.90 -3.89
N ILE A 201 7.94 -4.67 -3.71
CA ILE A 201 6.73 -4.20 -4.39
C ILE A 201 7.03 -3.75 -5.82
N GLU A 202 8.07 -2.94 -6.05
CA GLU A 202 8.25 -2.26 -7.35
C GLU A 202 9.08 -3.05 -8.34
N THR A 203 9.90 -4.00 -7.89
CA THR A 203 10.88 -4.70 -8.74
C THR A 203 10.66 -6.20 -8.80
N GLU A 204 10.49 -6.84 -7.65
CA GLU A 204 10.44 -8.31 -7.59
C GLU A 204 9.04 -8.84 -7.90
N ALA A 205 8.01 -8.08 -7.55
CA ALA A 205 6.61 -8.48 -7.54
C ALA A 205 6.36 -9.78 -6.72
N VAL A 206 5.46 -9.71 -5.77
CA VAL A 206 5.18 -10.85 -4.87
C VAL A 206 4.77 -12.12 -5.64
N TRP A 207 4.23 -11.95 -6.84
CA TRP A 207 3.69 -13.03 -7.68
C TRP A 207 4.75 -13.80 -8.50
N HIS A 208 5.98 -13.32 -8.60
CA HIS A 208 6.99 -13.83 -9.54
C HIS A 208 8.10 -14.69 -8.90
N HIS A 209 7.91 -15.10 -7.64
CA HIS A 209 8.89 -15.94 -6.92
C HIS A 209 8.38 -17.31 -6.56
#